data_fbd0618eb287d0ed93e8b1d77a0526be
#
_entry.id   fbd0618eb287d0ed93e8b1d77a0526be
#
_cell.length_a   1.000
_cell.length_b   1.000
_cell.length_c   1.000
_cell.angle_alpha   90.00
_cell.angle_beta   90.00
_cell.angle_gamma   90.00
#
_symmetry.space_group_name_H-M   'P 1'
#
loop_
_entity.id
_entity.type
_entity.pdbx_description
1 polymer ?
#
loop_
_entity_poly.entity_id
_entity_poly.type
_entity_poly.pdbx_seq_one_letter_code
_entity_poly.pdbx_strand_id
1 'polypeptide(L)'
;MFIGEYNHNIDSKGRVILPAKFRDILGDCFYITKGNDGCLFVYTTEGWEKLQEKLSKLPLTNPNARRIVRYYTSGAMECVPDNNGRITLSQTLREFAGLEKEIVSIGCNDRAEIWSREKWKEYNSDPVDESLFEDMAEFGL
;
A
#
# COMPACT_ATOMS: atom_id res chain seq x y z
N MET A 1 0.11 -10.13 10.77
CA MET A 1 1.31 -9.34 10.44
C MET A 1 1.73 -9.61 9.01
N PHE A 2 1.96 -8.56 8.25
CA PHE A 2 2.41 -8.67 6.86
C PHE A 2 3.93 -8.65 6.81
N ILE A 3 4.53 -9.69 6.26
CA ILE A 3 5.97 -9.80 6.06
C ILE A 3 6.26 -10.44 4.70
N GLY A 4 7.43 -10.17 4.18
CA GLY A 4 7.93 -10.80 2.95
C GLY A 4 7.79 -9.93 1.72
N GLU A 5 8.36 -10.41 0.64
CA GLU A 5 8.40 -9.74 -0.65
C GLU A 5 8.02 -10.75 -1.72
N TYR A 6 7.06 -10.39 -2.57
CA TYR A 6 6.49 -11.30 -3.57
C TYR A 6 6.43 -10.61 -4.92
N ASN A 7 7.11 -11.20 -5.91
CA ASN A 7 7.03 -10.75 -7.30
C ASN A 7 5.86 -11.43 -7.98
N HIS A 8 4.98 -10.66 -8.59
CA HIS A 8 3.86 -11.18 -9.37
C HIS A 8 3.46 -10.17 -10.45
N ASN A 9 2.35 -10.41 -11.12
CA ASN A 9 1.94 -9.58 -12.26
C ASN A 9 0.52 -9.06 -12.09
N ILE A 10 0.29 -7.90 -12.68
CA ILE A 10 -1.04 -7.38 -12.94
C ILE A 10 -1.39 -7.72 -14.39
N ASP A 11 -2.62 -8.13 -14.66
CA ASP A 11 -3.03 -8.48 -16.01
C ASP A 11 -3.41 -7.25 -16.84
N SER A 12 -3.69 -7.46 -18.13
CA SER A 12 -4.01 -6.38 -19.06
C SER A 12 -5.30 -5.63 -18.71
N LYS A 13 -6.16 -6.22 -17.87
CA LYS A 13 -7.41 -5.61 -17.40
C LYS A 13 -7.26 -4.94 -16.04
N GLY A 14 -6.05 -4.87 -15.51
CA GLY A 14 -5.79 -4.27 -14.20
C GLY A 14 -6.15 -5.17 -13.04
N ARG A 15 -6.30 -6.47 -13.26
CA ARG A 15 -6.62 -7.43 -12.21
C ARG A 15 -5.37 -7.98 -11.59
N VAL A 16 -5.41 -8.19 -10.29
CA VAL A 16 -4.30 -8.73 -9.52
C VAL A 16 -4.81 -9.75 -8.50
N ILE A 17 -4.00 -10.77 -8.24
CA ILE A 17 -4.21 -11.69 -7.13
C ILE A 17 -3.07 -11.42 -6.15
N LEU A 18 -3.41 -10.99 -4.95
CA LEU A 18 -2.42 -10.75 -3.90
C LEU A 18 -1.81 -12.08 -3.42
N PRO A 19 -0.59 -12.05 -2.86
CA PRO A 19 0.00 -13.26 -2.29
C PRO A 19 -0.93 -13.97 -1.32
N ALA A 20 -0.95 -15.30 -1.35
CA ALA A 20 -1.86 -16.11 -0.55
C ALA A 20 -1.77 -15.79 0.96
N LYS A 21 -0.56 -15.58 1.46
CA LYS A 21 -0.35 -15.21 2.86
C LYS A 21 -1.00 -13.88 3.23
N PHE A 22 -0.99 -12.92 2.31
CA PHE A 22 -1.63 -11.63 2.52
C PHE A 22 -3.14 -11.76 2.42
N ARG A 23 -3.65 -12.57 1.48
CA ARG A 23 -5.09 -12.81 1.35
C ARG A 23 -5.67 -13.45 2.61
N ASP A 24 -4.94 -14.35 3.25
CA ASP A 24 -5.38 -14.97 4.50
C ASP A 24 -5.57 -13.94 5.63
N ILE A 25 -4.71 -12.92 5.66
CA ILE A 25 -4.82 -11.84 6.66
C ILE A 25 -5.93 -10.86 6.28
N LEU A 26 -6.05 -10.53 4.99
CA LEU A 26 -6.97 -9.51 4.49
C LEU A 26 -8.44 -9.95 4.53
N GLY A 27 -8.71 -11.25 4.35
CA GLY A 27 -10.06 -11.76 4.34
C GLY A 27 -10.85 -11.36 3.10
N ASP A 28 -12.17 -11.30 3.25
CA ASP A 28 -13.11 -11.11 2.15
C ASP A 28 -13.30 -9.65 1.73
N CYS A 29 -12.88 -8.72 2.56
CA CYS A 29 -12.99 -7.28 2.28
C CYS A 29 -11.80 -6.55 2.86
N PHE A 30 -11.19 -5.71 2.05
CA PHE A 30 -10.04 -4.92 2.46
C PHE A 30 -9.98 -3.63 1.64
N TYR A 31 -8.99 -2.77 1.90
CA TYR A 31 -8.93 -1.45 1.30
C TYR A 31 -7.55 -1.18 0.72
N ILE A 32 -7.53 -0.54 -0.43
CA ILE A 32 -6.28 -0.10 -1.08
C ILE A 32 -6.39 1.40 -1.32
N THR A 33 -5.32 2.11 -1.00
CA THR A 33 -5.23 3.55 -1.21
C THR A 33 -3.82 3.96 -1.59
N LYS A 34 -3.65 5.23 -1.90
CA LYS A 34 -2.34 5.82 -2.17
C LYS A 34 -1.46 5.70 -0.93
N GLY A 35 -0.23 5.26 -1.13
CA GLY A 35 0.76 5.21 -0.07
C GLY A 35 1.79 6.33 -0.19
N ASN A 36 2.88 6.17 0.53
CA ASN A 36 4.04 7.06 0.45
C ASN A 36 5.04 6.47 -0.54
N ASP A 37 5.96 7.31 -1.03
CA ASP A 37 7.04 6.87 -1.93
C ASP A 37 6.56 6.30 -3.27
N GLY A 38 5.32 6.61 -3.67
CA GLY A 38 4.78 6.18 -4.95
C GLY A 38 4.23 4.76 -4.98
N CYS A 39 3.98 4.15 -3.84
CA CYS A 39 3.35 2.84 -3.73
C CYS A 39 1.88 2.93 -3.33
N LEU A 40 1.20 1.78 -3.32
CA LEU A 40 -0.14 1.65 -2.77
C LEU A 40 -0.06 0.98 -1.40
N PHE A 41 -0.89 1.45 -0.46
CA PHE A 41 -1.09 0.81 0.83
C PHE A 41 -2.29 -0.12 0.79
N VAL A 42 -2.14 -1.30 1.37
CA VAL A 42 -3.19 -2.31 1.47
C VAL A 42 -3.49 -2.55 2.95
N TYR A 43 -4.72 -2.26 3.34
CA TYR A 43 -5.16 -2.37 4.74
C TYR A 43 -6.25 -3.42 4.90
N THR A 44 -6.20 -4.14 6.00
CA THR A 44 -7.38 -4.87 6.49
C THR A 44 -8.51 -3.88 6.78
N THR A 45 -9.73 -4.35 6.91
CA THR A 45 -10.85 -3.51 7.35
C THR A 45 -10.53 -2.82 8.67
N GLU A 46 -9.96 -3.56 9.63
CA GLU A 46 -9.56 -2.99 10.92
C GLU A 46 -8.47 -1.92 10.77
N GLY A 47 -7.46 -2.18 9.94
CA GLY A 47 -6.39 -1.22 9.68
C GLY A 47 -6.90 0.06 9.00
N TRP A 48 -7.83 -0.10 8.07
CA TRP A 48 -8.49 1.03 7.41
C TRP A 48 -9.29 1.87 8.39
N GLU A 49 -10.06 1.25 9.26
CA GLU A 49 -10.82 1.94 10.30
C GLU A 49 -9.92 2.72 11.24
N LYS A 50 -8.78 2.15 11.63
CA LYS A 50 -7.79 2.85 12.46
C LYS A 50 -7.22 4.08 11.75
N LEU A 51 -6.95 3.98 10.44
CA LEU A 51 -6.51 5.13 9.66
C LEU A 51 -7.60 6.19 9.60
N GLN A 52 -8.85 5.81 9.35
CA GLN A 52 -9.97 6.74 9.31
C GLN A 52 -10.16 7.45 10.66
N GLU A 53 -9.99 6.76 11.76
CA GLU A 53 -10.05 7.35 13.09
C GLU A 53 -8.97 8.44 13.26
N LYS A 54 -7.74 8.15 12.85
CA LYS A 54 -6.66 9.15 12.89
C LYS A 54 -6.96 10.36 12.01
N LEU A 55 -7.46 10.12 10.81
CA LEU A 55 -7.81 11.20 9.88
C LEU A 55 -8.94 12.07 10.42
N SER A 56 -9.90 11.49 11.11
CA SER A 56 -11.04 12.22 11.69
C SER A 56 -10.64 13.20 12.79
N LYS A 57 -9.47 13.01 13.39
CA LYS A 57 -8.94 13.86 14.46
C LYS A 57 -8.11 15.04 13.93
N LEU A 58 -7.86 15.09 12.64
CA LEU A 58 -7.06 16.17 12.06
C LEU A 58 -7.84 17.49 12.09
N PRO A 59 -7.15 18.63 12.34
CA PRO A 59 -7.81 19.94 12.38
C PRO A 59 -8.19 20.41 10.97
N LEU A 60 -9.47 20.33 10.62
CA LEU A 60 -9.97 20.68 9.28
C LEU A 60 -9.81 22.16 8.94
N THR A 61 -9.47 23.00 9.91
CA THR A 61 -9.11 24.41 9.68
C THR A 61 -7.74 24.54 9.02
N ASN A 62 -6.90 23.51 9.10
CA ASN A 62 -5.58 23.49 8.46
C ASN A 62 -5.69 22.97 7.03
N PRO A 63 -5.24 23.74 6.02
CA PRO A 63 -5.31 23.32 4.61
C PRO A 63 -4.60 22.01 4.32
N ASN A 64 -3.45 21.76 4.96
CA ASN A 64 -2.72 20.52 4.79
C ASN A 64 -3.46 19.33 5.38
N ALA A 65 -4.11 19.52 6.52
CA ALA A 65 -4.94 18.46 7.11
C ALA A 65 -6.07 18.05 6.16
N ARG A 66 -6.75 19.04 5.55
CA ARG A 66 -7.78 18.75 4.52
C ARG A 66 -7.21 18.00 3.33
N ARG A 67 -6.03 18.40 2.87
CA ARG A 67 -5.36 17.76 1.73
C ARG A 67 -4.97 16.31 2.05
N ILE A 68 -4.50 16.06 3.27
CA ILE A 68 -4.15 14.70 3.73
C ILE A 68 -5.39 13.79 3.74
N VAL A 69 -6.50 14.26 4.30
CA VAL A 69 -7.74 13.49 4.31
C VAL A 69 -8.18 13.14 2.89
N ARG A 70 -8.16 14.12 1.99
CA ARG A 70 -8.53 13.91 0.58
C ARG A 70 -7.57 12.96 -0.13
N TYR A 71 -6.29 13.05 0.17
CA TYR A 71 -5.26 12.19 -0.41
C TYR A 71 -5.55 10.70 -0.15
N TYR A 72 -5.79 10.35 1.10
CA TYR A 72 -6.06 8.95 1.45
C TYR A 72 -7.46 8.50 1.08
N THR A 73 -8.46 9.33 1.29
CA THR A 73 -9.86 8.92 1.18
C THR A 73 -10.37 8.91 -0.26
N SER A 74 -10.03 9.94 -1.05
CA SER A 74 -10.54 10.05 -2.42
C SER A 74 -9.97 8.99 -3.36
N GLY A 75 -8.74 8.55 -3.12
CA GLY A 75 -8.08 7.52 -3.92
C GLY A 75 -8.37 6.09 -3.48
N ALA A 76 -9.02 5.91 -2.35
CA ALA A 76 -9.24 4.59 -1.78
C ALA A 76 -10.29 3.79 -2.55
N MET A 77 -10.09 2.47 -2.55
CA MET A 77 -11.09 1.54 -3.06
C MET A 77 -11.32 0.42 -2.05
N GLU A 78 -12.59 0.04 -1.90
CA GLU A 78 -12.98 -1.15 -1.18
C GLU A 78 -12.81 -2.35 -2.10
N CYS A 79 -12.13 -3.38 -1.62
CA CYS A 79 -11.80 -4.56 -2.41
C CYS A 79 -12.55 -5.77 -1.89
N VAL A 80 -13.33 -6.39 -2.78
CA VAL A 80 -13.99 -7.67 -2.54
C VAL A 80 -13.52 -8.61 -3.65
N PRO A 81 -12.59 -9.54 -3.37
CA PRO A 81 -12.08 -10.44 -4.39
C PRO A 81 -13.19 -11.27 -5.06
N ASP A 82 -13.02 -11.56 -6.34
CA ASP A 82 -13.90 -12.47 -7.05
C ASP A 82 -13.65 -13.94 -6.64
N ASN A 83 -14.38 -14.87 -7.27
CA ASN A 83 -14.27 -16.29 -6.96
C ASN A 83 -12.86 -16.87 -7.21
N ASN A 84 -12.05 -16.18 -8.00
CA ASN A 84 -10.67 -16.58 -8.29
C ASN A 84 -9.65 -15.80 -7.42
N GLY A 85 -10.12 -15.03 -6.46
CA GLY A 85 -9.26 -14.22 -5.60
C GLY A 85 -8.72 -12.95 -6.25
N ARG A 86 -9.27 -12.54 -7.41
CA ARG A 86 -8.81 -11.36 -8.14
C ARG A 86 -9.53 -10.11 -7.69
N ILE A 87 -8.78 -9.01 -7.68
CA ILE A 87 -9.33 -7.66 -7.55
C ILE A 87 -8.90 -6.86 -8.78
N THR A 88 -9.70 -5.86 -9.14
CA THR A 88 -9.36 -4.94 -10.22
C THR A 88 -8.93 -3.62 -9.62
N LEU A 89 -7.67 -3.26 -9.82
CA LEU A 89 -7.17 -1.96 -9.37
C LEU A 89 -7.74 -0.86 -10.27
N SER A 90 -8.17 0.24 -9.65
CA SER A 90 -8.67 1.39 -10.40
C SER A 90 -7.55 1.99 -11.27
N GLN A 91 -7.94 2.63 -12.37
CA GLN A 91 -6.99 3.30 -13.23
C GLN A 91 -6.22 4.39 -12.47
N THR A 92 -6.90 5.13 -11.60
CA THR A 92 -6.28 6.16 -10.77
C THR A 92 -5.15 5.60 -9.92
N LEU A 93 -5.37 4.48 -9.25
CA LEU A 93 -4.34 3.86 -8.41
C LEU A 93 -3.21 3.26 -9.24
N ARG A 94 -3.53 2.64 -10.37
CA ARG A 94 -2.51 2.09 -11.28
C ARG A 94 -1.60 3.18 -11.82
N GLU A 95 -2.16 4.29 -12.25
CA GLU A 95 -1.38 5.43 -12.74
C GLU A 95 -0.54 6.07 -11.63
N PHE A 96 -1.13 6.24 -10.46
CA PHE A 96 -0.41 6.81 -9.31
C PHE A 96 0.85 6.00 -8.98
N ALA A 97 0.73 4.68 -8.92
CA ALA A 97 1.85 3.81 -8.56
C ALA A 97 2.70 3.37 -9.77
N GLY A 98 2.33 3.77 -10.99
CA GLY A 98 3.06 3.39 -12.19
C GLY A 98 3.03 1.89 -12.46
N LEU A 99 1.92 1.24 -12.12
CA LEU A 99 1.79 -0.21 -12.28
C LEU A 99 1.50 -0.56 -13.74
N GLU A 100 2.36 -1.37 -14.33
CA GLU A 100 2.19 -1.86 -15.70
C GLU A 100 1.91 -3.36 -15.67
N LYS A 101 2.94 -4.19 -15.78
CA LYS A 101 2.80 -5.64 -15.77
C LYS A 101 3.43 -6.27 -14.54
N GLU A 102 4.68 -5.94 -14.27
CA GLU A 102 5.45 -6.54 -13.18
C GLU A 102 5.32 -5.70 -11.92
N ILE A 103 4.83 -6.32 -10.87
CA ILE A 103 4.61 -5.67 -9.58
C ILE A 103 5.24 -6.47 -8.45
N VAL A 104 5.40 -5.81 -7.32
CA VAL A 104 5.90 -6.40 -6.08
C VAL A 104 4.92 -6.08 -4.97
N SER A 105 4.52 -7.09 -4.23
CA SER A 105 3.77 -6.90 -2.99
C SER A 105 4.69 -7.19 -1.82
N ILE A 106 4.78 -6.25 -0.89
CA ILE A 106 5.64 -6.39 0.28
C ILE A 106 4.81 -6.29 1.56
N GLY A 107 5.27 -6.98 2.59
CA GLY A 107 4.74 -6.83 3.93
C GLY A 107 5.43 -5.68 4.65
N CYS A 108 4.64 -4.86 5.32
CA CYS A 108 5.13 -3.71 6.07
C CYS A 108 4.43 -3.66 7.43
N ASN A 109 4.54 -4.75 8.20
CA ASN A 109 4.02 -4.93 9.54
C ASN A 109 2.47 -4.98 9.59
N ASP A 110 1.81 -3.85 9.82
CA ASP A 110 0.35 -3.78 9.95
C ASP A 110 -0.38 -3.56 8.62
N ARG A 111 0.37 -3.39 7.52
CA ARG A 111 -0.18 -3.22 6.18
C ARG A 111 0.69 -3.95 5.17
N ALA A 112 0.15 -4.18 3.98
CA ALA A 112 0.94 -4.56 2.82
C ALA A 112 1.08 -3.36 1.88
N GLU A 113 2.02 -3.43 0.95
CA GLU A 113 2.23 -2.41 -0.07
C GLU A 113 2.35 -3.05 -1.44
N ILE A 114 1.86 -2.34 -2.45
CA ILE A 114 2.02 -2.76 -3.85
C ILE A 114 2.87 -1.73 -4.56
N TRP A 115 3.94 -2.19 -5.18
CA TRP A 115 4.90 -1.37 -5.91
C TRP A 115 5.02 -1.83 -7.35
N SER A 116 5.29 -0.89 -8.25
CA SER A 116 5.91 -1.22 -9.54
C SER A 116 7.25 -1.90 -9.24
N ARG A 117 7.55 -3.02 -9.93
CA ARG A 117 8.84 -3.71 -9.73
C ARG A 117 10.02 -2.79 -10.02
N GLU A 118 9.92 -1.97 -11.05
CA GLU A 118 10.95 -1.00 -11.43
C GLU A 118 11.16 0.03 -10.32
N LYS A 119 10.07 0.61 -9.81
CA LYS A 119 10.15 1.59 -8.72
C LYS A 119 10.69 1.00 -7.43
N TRP A 120 10.31 -0.23 -7.11
CA TRP A 120 10.80 -0.94 -5.93
C TRP A 120 12.31 -1.19 -6.03
N LYS A 121 12.76 -1.61 -7.19
CA LYS A 121 14.19 -1.82 -7.47
C LYS A 121 14.98 -0.51 -7.36
N GLU A 122 14.45 0.57 -7.92
CA GLU A 122 15.06 1.89 -7.86
C GLU A 122 15.11 2.41 -6.42
N TYR A 123 14.03 2.26 -5.67
CA TYR A 123 13.95 2.64 -4.26
C TYR A 123 15.02 1.94 -3.41
N ASN A 124 15.32 0.69 -3.71
CA ASN A 124 16.31 -0.11 -2.99
C ASN A 124 17.70 -0.08 -3.62
N SER A 125 17.93 0.75 -4.65
CA SER A 125 19.22 0.83 -5.32
C SER A 125 20.28 1.54 -4.50
N ASP A 126 19.88 2.43 -3.60
CA ASP A 126 20.79 3.10 -2.68
C ASP A 126 21.24 2.11 -1.62
N PRO A 127 22.56 1.99 -1.37
CA PRO A 127 23.05 1.10 -0.31
C PRO A 127 22.58 1.57 1.06
N VAL A 128 22.33 0.62 1.95
CA VAL A 128 22.07 0.92 3.35
C VAL A 128 23.34 1.52 3.92
N ASP A 129 23.30 2.77 4.32
CA ASP A 129 24.45 3.55 4.77
C ASP A 129 24.43 3.80 6.29
N GLU A 130 25.47 4.51 6.76
CA GLU A 130 25.62 4.89 8.16
C GLU A 130 24.43 5.70 8.69
N SER A 131 23.86 6.57 7.84
CA SER A 131 22.72 7.41 8.20
C SER A 131 21.52 6.57 8.60
N LEU A 132 21.22 5.51 7.85
CA LEU A 132 20.12 4.60 8.17
C LEU A 132 20.40 3.85 9.48
N PHE A 133 21.62 3.39 9.69
CA PHE A 133 22.01 2.71 10.93
C PHE A 133 21.94 3.63 12.14
N GLU A 134 22.31 4.90 11.99
CA GLU A 134 22.20 5.90 13.05
C GLU A 134 20.74 6.11 13.44
N ASP A 135 19.85 6.23 12.45
CA ASP A 135 18.40 6.38 12.71
C ASP A 135 17.82 5.14 13.38
N MET A 136 18.22 3.95 12.95
CA MET A 136 17.82 2.70 13.60
C MET A 136 18.18 2.74 15.10
N ALA A 137 19.39 3.12 15.41
CA ALA A 137 19.85 3.22 16.79
C ALA A 137 19.05 4.25 17.59
N GLU A 138 18.75 5.41 16.98
CA GLU A 138 17.95 6.45 17.59
C GLU A 138 16.53 5.97 17.91
N PHE A 139 15.96 5.13 17.04
CA PHE A 139 14.63 4.54 17.24
C PHE A 139 14.65 3.28 18.13
N GLY A 140 15.79 2.92 18.69
CA GLY A 140 15.91 1.80 19.63
C GLY A 140 16.01 0.42 18.99
N LEU A 141 16.46 0.37 17.73
CA LEU A 141 16.60 -0.88 16.99
C LEU A 141 18.01 -1.47 16.99
#